data_de2df1108656fece2b3a2f7e8756e260
#
_entry.id   de2df1108656fece2b3a2f7e8756e260
#
_cell.length_a   1.000
_cell.length_b   1.000
_cell.length_c   1.000
_cell.angle_alpha   90.00
_cell.angle_beta   90.00
_cell.angle_gamma   90.00
#
_symmetry.space_group_name_H-M   'P 1'
#
loop_
_entity.id
_entity.type
_entity.pdbx_description
1 polymer ?
#
loop_
_entity_poly.entity_id
_entity_poly.type
_entity_poly.pdbx_seq_one_letter_code
_entity_poly.pdbx_strand_id
1 'polypeptide(L)'
;DVYKRQVPTLIGLYSISQLLGMIVNKDATVNMDNALSSINKYKFRLRDICCYPLTYLWCGIVGVIIGIIPGAGGSIAAFMGYDQAKHLSKYPEKFGTGYREGISGPESANNGVIGGALIPMMTLGIPGNAVTAILMGALMLHGLTPGNDLFTVKANVTYPFIFGLLVAAFVMVIVGVLSLIHISE
;
A
#
# COMPACT_ATOMS: atom_id res chain seq x y z
N ASP A 1 1.61 3.52 31.15
CA ASP A 1 0.86 4.80 31.05
C ASP A 1 1.39 5.78 30.00
N VAL A 2 2.62 5.64 29.51
CA VAL A 2 3.20 6.52 28.48
C VAL A 2 2.42 6.37 27.15
N TYR A 3 2.09 5.16 26.74
CA TYR A 3 1.32 4.90 25.49
C TYR A 3 -0.09 5.48 25.52
N LYS A 4 -0.75 5.52 26.66
CA LYS A 4 -2.11 6.10 26.79
C LYS A 4 -2.15 7.60 26.53
N ARG A 5 -1.04 8.30 26.72
CA ARG A 5 -0.92 9.74 26.46
C ARG A 5 -0.40 10.06 25.07
N GLN A 6 0.37 9.16 24.47
CA GLN A 6 0.95 9.36 23.11
C GLN A 6 -0.11 9.42 22.04
N VAL A 7 -1.10 8.52 22.04
CA VAL A 7 -2.14 8.47 21.01
C VAL A 7 -2.97 9.76 20.95
N PRO A 8 -3.54 10.29 22.05
CA PRO A 8 -4.22 11.58 22.03
C PRO A 8 -3.33 12.74 21.58
N THR A 9 -2.05 12.74 21.99
CA THR A 9 -1.10 13.78 21.61
C THR A 9 -0.82 13.76 20.11
N LEU A 10 -0.63 12.59 19.52
CA LEU A 10 -0.41 12.45 18.08
C LEU A 10 -1.66 12.84 17.29
N ILE A 11 -2.85 12.42 17.73
CA ILE A 11 -4.12 12.82 17.11
C ILE A 11 -4.27 14.34 17.18
N GLY A 12 -4.00 14.94 18.36
CA GLY A 12 -4.07 16.38 18.53
C GLY A 12 -3.08 17.12 17.62
N LEU A 13 -1.84 16.67 17.55
CA LEU A 13 -0.80 17.33 16.77
C LEU A 13 -1.07 17.27 15.25
N TYR A 14 -1.43 16.10 14.73
CA TYR A 14 -1.60 15.89 13.28
C TYR A 14 -3.00 16.25 12.79
N SER A 15 -4.05 15.77 13.47
CA SER A 15 -5.42 15.97 12.99
C SER A 15 -5.90 17.40 13.17
N ILE A 16 -5.56 18.05 14.29
CA ILE A 16 -5.93 19.47 14.52
C ILE A 16 -5.18 20.39 13.56
N SER A 17 -3.91 20.12 13.30
CA SER A 17 -3.12 20.87 12.30
C SER A 17 -3.75 20.79 10.91
N GLN A 18 -4.19 19.59 10.48
CA GLN A 18 -4.87 19.42 9.20
C GLN A 18 -6.23 20.13 9.16
N LEU A 19 -7.03 20.03 10.22
CA LEU A 19 -8.33 20.71 10.33
C LEU A 19 -8.15 22.22 10.24
N LEU A 20 -7.19 22.79 10.96
CA LEU A 20 -6.89 24.22 10.88
C LEU A 20 -6.44 24.63 9.48
N GLY A 21 -5.62 23.81 8.82
CA GLY A 21 -5.22 24.02 7.43
C GLY A 21 -6.42 24.04 6.47
N MET A 22 -7.39 23.15 6.64
CA MET A 22 -8.62 23.11 5.85
C MET A 22 -9.54 24.32 6.11
N ILE A 23 -9.61 24.82 7.35
CA ILE A 23 -10.40 26.00 7.70
C ILE A 23 -9.78 27.28 7.10
N VAL A 24 -8.45 27.38 7.13
CA VAL A 24 -7.72 28.53 6.58
C VAL A 24 -7.75 28.54 5.05
N ASN A 25 -7.58 27.39 4.42
CA ASN A 25 -7.57 27.22 2.95
C ASN A 25 -8.98 26.81 2.46
N LYS A 26 -9.96 27.71 2.53
CA LYS A 26 -11.32 27.47 2.03
C LYS A 26 -11.40 27.14 0.53
N ASP A 27 -10.40 27.53 -0.24
CA ASP A 27 -10.32 27.27 -1.69
C ASP A 27 -9.90 25.81 -2.02
N ALA A 28 -9.53 25.02 -1.02
CA ALA A 28 -9.19 23.59 -1.19
C ALA A 28 -10.43 22.67 -1.14
N THR A 29 -11.65 23.23 -1.00
CA THR A 29 -12.87 22.43 -1.16
C THR A 29 -13.01 22.03 -2.62
N VAL A 30 -12.64 20.78 -2.92
CA VAL A 30 -12.91 20.17 -4.23
C VAL A 30 -14.40 20.33 -4.51
N ASN A 31 -14.74 21.01 -5.61
CA ASN A 31 -16.12 21.16 -6.05
C ASN A 31 -16.64 19.75 -6.35
N MET A 32 -17.36 19.16 -5.40
CA MET A 32 -17.85 17.79 -5.43
C MET A 32 -18.71 17.52 -6.68
N ASP A 33 -19.49 18.52 -7.11
CA ASP A 33 -20.35 18.42 -8.30
C ASP A 33 -19.53 18.28 -9.59
N ASN A 34 -18.40 19.00 -9.70
CA ASN A 34 -17.47 18.86 -10.83
C ASN A 34 -16.69 17.54 -10.79
N ALA A 35 -16.37 17.05 -9.61
CA ALA A 35 -15.71 15.75 -9.44
C ALA A 35 -16.66 14.60 -9.82
N LEU A 36 -17.91 14.61 -9.36
CA LEU A 36 -18.92 13.61 -9.67
C LEU A 36 -19.30 13.59 -11.16
N SER A 37 -19.43 14.76 -11.80
CA SER A 37 -19.71 14.83 -13.24
C SER A 37 -18.56 14.34 -14.12
N SER A 38 -17.32 14.38 -13.62
CA SER A 38 -16.15 13.86 -14.33
C SER A 38 -16.02 12.35 -14.21
N ILE A 39 -16.49 11.73 -13.11
CA ILE A 39 -16.46 10.29 -12.90
C ILE A 39 -17.36 9.58 -13.91
N ASN A 40 -18.56 10.08 -14.18
CA ASN A 40 -19.51 9.50 -15.14
C ASN A 40 -19.01 9.47 -16.61
N LYS A 41 -17.92 10.17 -16.93
CA LYS A 41 -17.33 10.21 -18.28
C LYS A 41 -16.10 9.35 -18.42
N TYR A 42 -15.60 8.74 -17.32
CA TYR A 42 -14.36 8.00 -17.35
C TYR A 42 -14.58 6.58 -17.88
N LYS A 43 -14.09 6.32 -19.08
CA LYS A 43 -14.00 4.94 -19.62
C LYS A 43 -12.64 4.35 -19.26
N PHE A 44 -12.66 3.31 -18.45
CA PHE A 44 -11.45 2.55 -18.11
C PHE A 44 -10.78 2.00 -19.38
N ARG A 45 -9.49 2.26 -19.52
CA ARG A 45 -8.66 1.71 -20.60
C ARG A 45 -7.50 0.93 -19.99
N LEU A 46 -7.25 -0.29 -20.48
CA LEU A 46 -6.10 -1.10 -20.04
C LEU A 46 -4.76 -0.36 -20.16
N ARG A 47 -4.64 0.55 -21.12
CA ARG A 47 -3.47 1.42 -21.27
C ARG A 47 -3.24 2.34 -20.06
N ASP A 48 -4.27 2.66 -19.29
CA ASP A 48 -4.16 3.53 -18.12
C ASP A 48 -3.42 2.84 -16.97
N ILE A 49 -3.37 1.51 -16.94
CA ILE A 49 -2.60 0.72 -15.96
C ILE A 49 -1.08 0.89 -16.17
N CYS A 50 -0.64 1.03 -17.42
CA CYS A 50 0.78 1.08 -17.75
C CYS A 50 1.31 2.52 -17.96
N CYS A 51 0.61 3.55 -17.46
CA CYS A 51 1.00 4.95 -17.71
C CYS A 51 2.32 5.34 -17.03
N TYR A 52 2.64 4.75 -15.86
CA TYR A 52 3.76 5.16 -15.03
C TYR A 52 4.62 3.98 -14.59
N PRO A 53 5.22 3.21 -15.53
CA PRO A 53 5.92 1.97 -15.18
C PRO A 53 7.12 2.18 -14.25
N LEU A 54 7.85 3.26 -14.44
CA LEU A 54 9.00 3.60 -13.59
C LEU A 54 8.56 3.95 -12.16
N THR A 55 7.48 4.71 -12.02
CA THR A 55 6.90 5.06 -10.71
C THR A 55 6.41 3.82 -9.99
N TYR A 56 5.71 2.91 -10.68
CA TYR A 56 5.27 1.63 -10.09
C TYR A 56 6.44 0.79 -9.60
N LEU A 57 7.46 0.62 -10.43
CA LEU A 57 8.62 -0.20 -10.10
C LEU A 57 9.40 0.40 -8.92
N TRP A 58 9.72 1.68 -9.00
CA TRP A 58 10.54 2.34 -7.99
C TRP A 58 9.82 2.46 -6.64
N CYS A 59 8.58 2.94 -6.65
CA CYS A 59 7.79 3.02 -5.41
C CYS A 59 7.49 1.64 -4.83
N GLY A 60 7.29 0.61 -5.67
CA GLY A 60 7.17 -0.77 -5.23
C GLY A 60 8.44 -1.26 -4.50
N ILE A 61 9.63 -0.99 -5.04
CA ILE A 61 10.91 -1.31 -4.38
C ILE A 61 11.04 -0.58 -3.04
N VAL A 62 10.72 0.72 -3.00
CA VAL A 62 10.70 1.49 -1.76
C VAL A 62 9.76 0.84 -0.74
N GLY A 63 8.58 0.41 -1.17
CA GLY A 63 7.62 -0.32 -0.33
C GLY A 63 8.21 -1.63 0.22
N VAL A 64 8.89 -2.42 -0.60
CA VAL A 64 9.55 -3.66 -0.16
C VAL A 64 10.60 -3.36 0.90
N ILE A 65 11.46 -2.35 0.69
CA ILE A 65 12.50 -1.97 1.66
C ILE A 65 11.87 -1.57 3.00
N ILE A 66 10.82 -0.76 2.97
CA ILE A 66 10.11 -0.35 4.19
C ILE A 66 9.41 -1.54 4.86
N GLY A 67 8.85 -2.46 4.07
CA GLY A 67 8.22 -3.67 4.57
C GLY A 67 9.14 -4.60 5.34
N ILE A 68 10.43 -4.64 4.99
CA ILE A 68 11.45 -5.42 5.72
C ILE A 68 11.63 -4.89 7.15
N ILE A 69 11.33 -3.62 7.40
CA ILE A 69 11.47 -3.01 8.72
C ILE A 69 10.23 -3.33 9.56
N PRO A 70 10.33 -4.14 10.64
CA PRO A 70 9.18 -4.47 11.47
C PRO A 70 8.53 -3.22 12.07
N GLY A 71 7.21 -3.14 11.96
CA GLY A 71 6.44 -2.04 12.53
C GLY A 71 6.36 -0.76 11.67
N ALA A 72 7.09 -0.65 10.56
CA ALA A 72 7.01 0.52 9.67
C ALA A 72 5.62 0.63 9.02
N GLY A 73 5.08 -0.47 8.54
CA GLY A 73 3.72 -0.56 8.00
C GLY A 73 3.47 0.17 6.69
N GLY A 74 2.27 -0.05 6.12
CA GLY A 74 1.87 0.48 4.81
C GLY A 74 1.73 2.00 4.77
N SER A 75 1.36 2.63 5.89
CA SER A 75 1.18 4.09 5.94
C SER A 75 2.50 4.84 5.69
N ILE A 76 3.59 4.40 6.33
CA ILE A 76 4.92 5.00 6.11
C ILE A 76 5.36 4.79 4.66
N ALA A 77 5.16 3.58 4.13
CA ALA A 77 5.49 3.29 2.75
C ALA A 77 4.68 4.13 1.76
N ALA A 78 3.40 4.35 2.00
CA ALA A 78 2.55 5.19 1.16
C ALA A 78 3.04 6.65 1.13
N PHE A 79 3.42 7.22 2.28
CA PHE A 79 4.01 8.56 2.34
C PHE A 79 5.34 8.64 1.58
N MET A 80 6.22 7.68 1.79
CA MET A 80 7.49 7.62 1.07
C MET A 80 7.29 7.41 -0.43
N GLY A 81 6.32 6.57 -0.81
CA GLY A 81 5.95 6.34 -2.20
C GLY A 81 5.42 7.59 -2.88
N TYR A 82 4.60 8.39 -2.17
CA TYR A 82 4.13 9.68 -2.69
C TYR A 82 5.27 10.66 -2.94
N ASP A 83 6.16 10.79 -1.97
CA ASP A 83 7.33 11.67 -2.08
C ASP A 83 8.24 11.26 -3.24
N GLN A 84 8.57 9.97 -3.32
CA GLN A 84 9.38 9.43 -4.42
C GLN A 84 8.69 9.60 -5.79
N ALA A 85 7.39 9.34 -5.89
CA ALA A 85 6.64 9.55 -7.12
C ALA A 85 6.69 11.02 -7.55
N LYS A 86 6.54 11.96 -6.60
CA LYS A 86 6.63 13.39 -6.88
C LYS A 86 8.01 13.81 -7.37
N HIS A 87 9.08 13.26 -6.80
CA HIS A 87 10.46 13.52 -7.23
C HIS A 87 10.78 12.95 -8.63
N LEU A 88 10.21 11.80 -8.97
CA LEU A 88 10.42 11.15 -10.28
C LEU A 88 9.53 11.71 -11.39
N SER A 89 8.44 12.38 -11.02
CA SER A 89 7.45 12.88 -11.96
C SER A 89 7.98 14.00 -12.84
N LYS A 90 7.52 14.01 -14.09
CA LYS A 90 7.72 15.14 -15.00
C LYS A 90 6.87 16.38 -14.63
N TYR A 91 5.86 16.20 -13.78
CA TYR A 91 4.90 17.23 -13.41
C TYR A 91 4.67 17.27 -11.89
N PRO A 92 5.73 17.54 -11.09
CA PRO A 92 5.62 17.53 -9.63
C PRO A 92 4.63 18.57 -9.08
N GLU A 93 4.39 19.65 -9.83
CA GLU A 93 3.43 20.70 -9.48
C GLU A 93 1.97 20.25 -9.52
N LYS A 94 1.66 19.14 -10.22
CA LYS A 94 0.32 18.57 -10.30
C LYS A 94 -0.04 17.68 -9.12
N PHE A 95 0.93 17.35 -8.28
CA PHE A 95 0.65 16.55 -7.08
C PHE A 95 -0.21 17.34 -6.09
N GLY A 96 -1.22 16.67 -5.53
CA GLY A 96 -2.24 17.31 -4.68
C GLY A 96 -3.46 17.85 -5.44
N THR A 97 -3.49 17.81 -6.78
CA THR A 97 -4.62 18.28 -7.61
C THR A 97 -5.45 17.14 -8.23
N GLY A 98 -5.32 15.90 -7.72
CA GLY A 98 -5.96 14.72 -8.30
C GLY A 98 -5.16 14.08 -9.43
N TYR A 99 -3.87 14.40 -9.56
CA TYR A 99 -3.01 13.82 -10.57
C TYR A 99 -2.76 12.32 -10.30
N ARG A 100 -2.97 11.48 -11.32
CA ARG A 100 -2.98 10.01 -11.19
C ARG A 100 -1.68 9.42 -10.64
N GLU A 101 -0.54 9.98 -11.01
CA GLU A 101 0.76 9.52 -10.53
C GLU A 101 0.90 9.71 -9.01
N GLY A 102 0.23 10.74 -8.44
CA GLY A 102 0.17 10.98 -7.01
C GLY A 102 -0.63 9.93 -6.22
N ILE A 103 -1.43 9.10 -6.90
CA ILE A 103 -2.12 7.95 -6.33
C ILE A 103 -1.32 6.68 -6.60
N SER A 104 -0.78 6.54 -7.80
CA SER A 104 -0.05 5.34 -8.23
C SER A 104 1.19 5.06 -7.40
N GLY A 105 1.94 6.08 -7.01
CA GLY A 105 3.14 5.96 -6.19
C GLY A 105 2.88 5.37 -4.80
N PRO A 106 2.04 6.03 -3.97
CA PRO A 106 1.68 5.51 -2.64
C PRO A 106 1.07 4.11 -2.67
N GLU A 107 0.17 3.83 -3.62
CA GLU A 107 -0.46 2.52 -3.75
C GLU A 107 0.53 1.43 -4.13
N SER A 108 1.46 1.74 -5.04
CA SER A 108 2.52 0.80 -5.41
C SER A 108 3.44 0.49 -4.23
N ALA A 109 3.81 1.51 -3.44
CA ALA A 109 4.63 1.32 -2.24
C ALA A 109 3.87 0.53 -1.16
N ASN A 110 2.60 0.83 -0.93
CA ASN A 110 1.76 0.12 0.03
C ASN A 110 1.63 -1.38 -0.33
N ASN A 111 1.46 -1.71 -1.60
CA ASN A 111 1.46 -3.09 -2.07
C ASN A 111 2.83 -3.76 -1.91
N GLY A 112 3.91 -3.04 -2.17
CA GLY A 112 5.29 -3.52 -1.98
C GLY A 112 5.60 -3.93 -0.54
N VAL A 113 5.04 -3.23 0.44
CA VAL A 113 5.19 -3.54 1.88
C VAL A 113 4.76 -4.96 2.21
N ILE A 114 3.72 -5.47 1.56
CA ILE A 114 3.18 -6.81 1.84
C ILE A 114 4.27 -7.84 1.56
N GLY A 115 4.88 -7.78 0.39
CA GLY A 115 6.00 -8.67 0.03
C GLY A 115 7.22 -8.49 0.95
N GLY A 116 7.58 -7.23 1.24
CA GLY A 116 8.70 -6.91 2.13
C GLY A 116 8.52 -7.47 3.54
N ALA A 117 7.31 -7.36 4.10
CA ALA A 117 7.01 -7.82 5.46
C ALA A 117 6.98 -9.37 5.60
N LEU A 118 6.83 -10.10 4.49
CA LEU A 118 6.96 -11.57 4.49
C LEU A 118 8.40 -12.01 4.74
N ILE A 119 9.39 -11.22 4.34
CA ILE A 119 10.80 -11.59 4.48
C ILE A 119 11.16 -11.81 5.96
N PRO A 120 11.09 -10.81 6.85
CA PRO A 120 11.41 -11.02 8.26
C PRO A 120 10.44 -11.98 8.96
N MET A 121 9.19 -12.02 8.56
CA MET A 121 8.21 -12.97 9.11
C MET A 121 8.60 -14.41 8.84
N MET A 122 8.94 -14.75 7.60
CA MET A 122 9.26 -16.14 7.24
C MET A 122 10.67 -16.57 7.64
N THR A 123 11.63 -15.62 7.64
CA THR A 123 13.03 -15.94 7.97
C THR A 123 13.33 -15.87 9.47
N LEU A 124 12.83 -14.85 10.15
CA LEU A 124 13.15 -14.57 11.56
C LEU A 124 11.97 -14.81 12.52
N GLY A 125 10.76 -15.03 12.00
CA GLY A 125 9.57 -15.12 12.83
C GLY A 125 9.14 -13.78 13.44
N ILE A 126 9.51 -12.66 12.79
CA ILE A 126 9.19 -11.32 13.25
C ILE A 126 8.17 -10.69 12.28
N PRO A 127 6.88 -10.63 12.64
CA PRO A 127 5.86 -10.05 11.78
C PRO A 127 6.05 -8.53 11.67
N GLY A 128 5.97 -7.99 10.45
CA GLY A 128 6.11 -6.56 10.18
C GLY A 128 4.85 -5.74 10.46
N ASN A 129 3.67 -6.40 10.48
CA ASN A 129 2.37 -5.77 10.69
C ASN A 129 1.33 -6.79 11.17
N ALA A 130 0.11 -6.33 11.46
CA ALA A 130 -0.98 -7.18 11.95
C ALA A 130 -1.34 -8.32 10.99
N VAL A 131 -1.33 -8.06 9.67
CA VAL A 131 -1.65 -9.07 8.66
C VAL A 131 -0.62 -10.19 8.65
N THR A 132 0.67 -9.85 8.66
CA THR A 132 1.76 -10.84 8.71
C THR A 132 1.79 -11.59 10.04
N ALA A 133 1.36 -10.97 11.14
CA ALA A 133 1.23 -11.66 12.43
C ALA A 133 0.16 -12.77 12.38
N ILE A 134 -1.01 -12.47 11.79
CA ILE A 134 -2.09 -13.46 11.60
C ILE A 134 -1.61 -14.56 10.66
N LEU A 135 -0.97 -14.21 9.55
CA LEU A 135 -0.45 -15.17 8.59
C LEU A 135 0.61 -16.10 9.21
N MET A 136 1.49 -15.54 10.02
CA MET A 136 2.48 -16.33 10.77
C MET A 136 1.80 -17.33 11.70
N GLY A 137 0.78 -16.90 12.43
CA GLY A 137 -0.01 -17.79 13.29
C GLY A 137 -0.64 -18.93 12.50
N ALA A 138 -1.21 -18.65 11.32
CA ALA A 138 -1.76 -19.67 10.44
C ALA A 138 -0.70 -20.67 9.95
N LEU A 139 0.48 -20.18 9.53
CA LEU A 139 1.59 -21.06 9.13
C LEU A 139 2.04 -21.96 10.28
N MET A 140 2.16 -21.43 11.49
CA MET A 140 2.56 -22.19 12.67
C MET A 140 1.53 -23.28 13.04
N LEU A 141 0.23 -23.01 12.90
CA LEU A 141 -0.83 -24.02 13.09
C LEU A 141 -0.72 -25.19 12.09
N HIS A 142 -0.18 -24.94 10.90
CA HIS A 142 0.12 -25.98 9.90
C HIS A 142 1.52 -26.63 10.08
N GLY A 143 2.19 -26.37 11.20
CA GLY A 143 3.52 -26.92 11.48
C GLY A 143 4.66 -26.29 10.66
N LEU A 144 4.43 -25.10 10.10
CA LEU A 144 5.40 -24.32 9.34
C LEU A 144 5.99 -23.24 10.24
N THR A 145 7.05 -23.58 10.97
CA THR A 145 7.74 -22.63 11.85
C THR A 145 8.68 -21.73 11.04
N PRO A 146 8.66 -20.41 11.27
CA PRO A 146 9.60 -19.49 10.63
C PRO A 146 11.06 -19.89 10.87
N GLY A 147 11.92 -19.64 9.90
CA GLY A 147 13.33 -19.94 9.97
C GLY A 147 13.87 -20.65 8.73
N ASN A 148 15.13 -21.07 8.79
CA ASN A 148 15.79 -21.73 7.67
C ASN A 148 15.07 -23.00 7.19
N ASP A 149 14.47 -23.74 8.11
CA ASP A 149 13.78 -25.01 7.79
C ASP A 149 12.58 -24.83 6.86
N LEU A 150 11.95 -23.65 6.86
CA LEU A 150 10.91 -23.29 5.90
C LEU A 150 11.40 -23.38 4.45
N PHE A 151 12.63 -22.97 4.21
CA PHE A 151 13.19 -22.87 2.85
C PHE A 151 14.01 -24.11 2.45
N THR A 152 14.31 -24.98 3.40
CA THR A 152 15.08 -26.20 3.18
C THR A 152 14.22 -27.46 3.35
N VAL A 153 13.87 -27.81 4.56
CA VAL A 153 13.12 -29.04 4.90
C VAL A 153 11.66 -28.95 4.42
N LYS A 154 11.02 -27.79 4.55
CA LYS A 154 9.62 -27.56 4.16
C LYS A 154 9.48 -26.82 2.82
N ALA A 155 10.52 -26.78 2.01
CA ALA A 155 10.58 -26.08 0.74
C ALA A 155 9.43 -26.46 -0.22
N ASN A 156 9.04 -27.72 -0.23
CA ASN A 156 7.93 -28.25 -1.02
C ASN A 156 6.55 -27.67 -0.69
N VAL A 157 6.39 -27.07 0.48
CA VAL A 157 5.17 -26.35 0.90
C VAL A 157 5.36 -24.86 0.81
N THR A 158 6.52 -24.35 1.19
CA THR A 158 6.85 -22.93 1.25
C THR A 158 6.85 -22.26 -0.12
N TYR A 159 7.49 -22.86 -1.11
CA TYR A 159 7.53 -22.28 -2.45
C TYR A 159 6.15 -22.25 -3.15
N PRO A 160 5.34 -23.33 -3.13
CA PRO A 160 3.96 -23.27 -3.59
C PRO A 160 3.11 -22.23 -2.87
N PHE A 161 3.33 -22.03 -1.56
CA PHE A 161 2.64 -20.98 -0.80
C PHE A 161 3.00 -19.57 -1.33
N ILE A 162 4.29 -19.26 -1.53
CA ILE A 162 4.75 -17.99 -2.07
C ILE A 162 4.20 -17.79 -3.49
N PHE A 163 4.24 -18.84 -4.31
CA PHE A 163 3.67 -18.79 -5.67
C PHE A 163 2.14 -18.59 -5.64
N GLY A 164 1.46 -19.20 -4.68
CA GLY A 164 0.03 -19.00 -4.45
C GLY A 164 -0.33 -17.55 -4.14
N LEU A 165 0.50 -16.84 -3.34
CA LEU A 165 0.32 -15.42 -3.09
C LEU A 165 0.47 -14.58 -4.38
N LEU A 166 1.41 -14.93 -5.25
CA LEU A 166 1.57 -14.28 -6.55
C LEU A 166 0.32 -14.49 -7.42
N VAL A 167 -0.18 -15.72 -7.50
CA VAL A 167 -1.42 -16.02 -8.26
C VAL A 167 -2.61 -15.28 -7.66
N ALA A 168 -2.73 -15.24 -6.33
CA ALA A 168 -3.79 -14.49 -5.65
C ALA A 168 -3.74 -12.99 -5.99
N ALA A 169 -2.55 -12.39 -6.11
CA ALA A 169 -2.39 -11.00 -6.52
C ALA A 169 -2.93 -10.76 -7.94
N PHE A 170 -2.67 -11.65 -8.90
CA PHE A 170 -3.24 -11.56 -10.24
C PHE A 170 -4.77 -11.70 -10.24
N VAL A 171 -5.30 -12.67 -9.51
CA VAL A 171 -6.76 -12.87 -9.36
C VAL A 171 -7.41 -11.63 -8.75
N MET A 172 -6.77 -11.04 -7.73
CA MET A 172 -7.26 -9.82 -7.09
C MET A 172 -7.40 -8.65 -8.07
N VAL A 173 -6.45 -8.48 -9.01
CA VAL A 173 -6.54 -7.44 -10.05
C VAL A 173 -7.77 -7.69 -10.95
N ILE A 174 -7.97 -8.93 -11.41
CA ILE A 174 -9.10 -9.28 -12.27
C ILE A 174 -10.43 -9.03 -11.55
N VAL A 175 -10.56 -9.53 -10.32
CA VAL A 175 -11.78 -9.35 -9.51
C VAL A 175 -12.02 -7.87 -9.20
N GLY A 176 -10.97 -7.12 -8.86
CA GLY A 176 -11.06 -5.69 -8.58
C GLY A 176 -11.55 -4.89 -9.79
N VAL A 177 -11.02 -5.16 -10.97
CA VAL A 177 -11.47 -4.51 -12.22
C VAL A 177 -12.92 -4.85 -12.53
N LEU A 178 -13.31 -6.12 -12.44
CA LEU A 178 -14.70 -6.55 -12.67
C LEU A 178 -15.67 -5.93 -11.66
N SER A 179 -15.28 -5.86 -10.40
CA SER A 179 -16.08 -5.23 -9.33
C SER A 179 -16.29 -3.73 -9.59
N LEU A 180 -15.25 -3.01 -9.99
CA LEU A 180 -15.34 -1.58 -10.33
C LEU A 180 -16.23 -1.32 -11.54
N ILE A 181 -16.19 -2.18 -12.56
CA ILE A 181 -17.07 -2.08 -13.73
C ILE A 181 -18.52 -2.28 -13.30
N HIS A 182 -18.81 -3.29 -12.49
CA HIS A 182 -20.17 -3.60 -12.03
C HIS A 182 -20.77 -2.51 -11.13
N ILE A 183 -19.95 -1.85 -10.29
CA ILE A 183 -20.42 -0.76 -9.43
C ILE A 183 -20.67 0.53 -10.24
N SER A 184 -20.00 0.71 -11.39
CA SER A 184 -20.12 1.89 -12.23
C SER A 184 -21.27 1.83 -13.26
N GLU A 185 -21.94 0.68 -13.42
CA GLU A 185 -23.16 0.50 -14.23
C GLU A 185 -24.42 0.65 -13.35
#